data_00e46326de0cbbea5335d21ae8edc1e8
#
_entry.id   00e46326de0cbbea5335d21ae8edc1e8
#
_cell.length_a   1.000
_cell.length_b   1.000
_cell.length_c   1.000
_cell.angle_alpha   90.00
_cell.angle_beta   90.00
_cell.angle_gamma   90.00
#
_symmetry.space_group_name_H-M   'P 1'
#
loop_
_entity.id
_entity.type
_entity.pdbx_description
1 polymer ?
#
loop_
_entity_poly.entity_id
_entity_poly.type
_entity_poly.pdbx_seq_one_letter_code
_entity_poly.pdbx_strand_id
1 'polypeptide(L)'
;MLRESLAVTMTAQDHVYPAFLKLGGRKAVVVGGGPVAALKLGALIAAGARVLVVAPDVGAEIERAGVAIAHRAFRPDDLDDAWLVVAAATPEVNRTVAAAAETRRLFVNAVDDPPNASLYLGGVVRRAGVTLAFSTDGKAPALAGLLREGLDAVLPAADLEQWMREAARQRQQWRIDGVPMTERRPALLDALNRLYERER
;
A
#
# COMPACT_ATOMS: atom_id res chain seq x y z
N MET A 1 -30.61 31.92 -15.30
CA MET A 1 -29.76 32.63 -14.34
C MET A 1 -28.93 31.62 -13.59
N LEU A 2 -27.63 31.76 -13.82
CA LEU A 2 -26.47 31.33 -13.02
C LEU A 2 -26.40 29.88 -12.47
N ARG A 3 -25.89 28.98 -13.31
CA ARG A 3 -25.08 27.86 -12.86
C ARG A 3 -23.65 28.40 -12.67
N GLU A 4 -23.31 28.82 -11.46
CA GLU A 4 -21.91 28.98 -11.09
C GLU A 4 -21.29 27.60 -10.91
N SER A 5 -20.46 27.23 -11.90
CA SER A 5 -19.56 26.10 -11.85
C SER A 5 -18.52 26.41 -10.78
N LEU A 6 -18.63 25.79 -9.60
CA LEU A 6 -17.53 25.69 -8.64
C LEU A 6 -16.46 24.78 -9.25
N ALA A 7 -15.71 25.30 -10.20
CA ALA A 7 -14.43 24.75 -10.59
C ALA A 7 -13.47 24.95 -9.40
N VAL A 8 -13.38 24.00 -8.51
CA VAL A 8 -12.27 23.90 -7.56
C VAL A 8 -11.03 23.72 -8.41
N THR A 9 -10.26 24.77 -8.57
CA THR A 9 -8.96 24.75 -9.22
C THR A 9 -8.02 24.01 -8.26
N MET A 10 -7.94 22.68 -8.40
CA MET A 10 -6.95 21.88 -7.68
C MET A 10 -5.58 22.18 -8.29
N THR A 11 -4.67 22.74 -7.51
CA THR A 11 -3.29 22.93 -7.92
C THR A 11 -2.61 21.58 -8.09
N ALA A 12 -1.64 21.48 -9.01
CA ALA A 12 -0.93 20.22 -9.30
C ALA A 12 -0.18 19.60 -8.09
N GLN A 13 -0.08 20.34 -6.98
CA GLN A 13 0.56 19.92 -5.72
C GLN A 13 -0.35 19.09 -4.80
N ASP A 14 -1.66 18.96 -5.12
CA ASP A 14 -2.65 18.33 -4.23
C ASP A 14 -2.86 16.83 -4.49
N HIS A 15 -2.19 16.25 -5.50
CA HIS A 15 -2.36 14.84 -5.85
C HIS A 15 -1.16 13.99 -5.46
N VAL A 16 -1.42 12.93 -4.66
CA VAL A 16 -0.41 11.90 -4.41
C VAL A 16 -0.26 10.98 -5.63
N TYR A 17 0.95 10.54 -5.91
CA TYR A 17 1.23 9.58 -6.97
C TYR A 17 0.96 8.15 -6.46
N PRO A 18 -0.02 7.41 -7.04
CA PRO A 18 -0.32 6.05 -6.62
C PRO A 18 0.74 5.08 -7.14
N ALA A 19 1.29 4.25 -6.26
CA ALA A 19 2.29 3.25 -6.61
C ALA A 19 2.17 1.98 -5.77
N PHE A 20 2.56 0.83 -6.36
CA PHE A 20 2.71 -0.45 -5.67
C PHE A 20 4.18 -0.78 -5.54
N LEU A 21 4.71 -0.83 -4.31
CA LEU A 21 6.11 -1.10 -4.03
C LEU A 21 6.37 -2.60 -3.91
N LYS A 22 7.41 -3.08 -4.58
CA LYS A 22 7.92 -4.46 -4.42
C LYS A 22 8.96 -4.45 -3.31
N LEU A 23 8.59 -4.88 -2.12
CA LEU A 23 9.45 -4.86 -0.93
C LEU A 23 10.11 -6.21 -0.60
N GLY A 24 9.88 -7.24 -1.39
CA GLY A 24 10.47 -8.57 -1.17
C GLY A 24 11.99 -8.50 -0.99
N GLY A 25 12.48 -8.93 0.19
CA GLY A 25 13.89 -8.88 0.58
C GLY A 25 14.49 -7.49 0.84
N ARG A 26 13.71 -6.41 0.69
CA ARG A 26 14.17 -5.03 0.91
C ARG A 26 14.01 -4.61 2.36
N LYS A 27 14.95 -3.81 2.88
CA LYS A 27 14.87 -3.30 4.25
C LYS A 27 13.78 -2.24 4.37
N ALA A 28 12.90 -2.42 5.36
CA ALA A 28 11.97 -1.41 5.83
C ALA A 28 12.17 -1.20 7.34
N VAL A 29 12.00 0.01 7.83
CA VAL A 29 12.17 0.34 9.24
C VAL A 29 10.83 0.76 9.82
N VAL A 30 10.52 0.28 11.01
CA VAL A 30 9.37 0.74 11.81
C VAL A 30 9.92 1.35 13.10
N VAL A 31 9.69 2.62 13.31
CA VAL A 31 10.08 3.32 14.53
C VAL A 31 8.85 3.48 15.41
N GLY A 32 8.85 2.80 16.53
CA GLY A 32 7.73 2.73 17.49
C GLY A 32 7.40 1.28 17.84
N GLY A 33 6.88 1.07 19.05
CA GLY A 33 6.60 -0.26 19.61
C GLY A 33 5.13 -0.49 19.99
N GLY A 34 4.25 0.49 19.72
CA GLY A 34 2.84 0.45 20.08
C GLY A 34 1.94 -0.29 19.08
N PRO A 35 0.62 -0.32 19.35
CA PRO A 35 -0.37 -1.01 18.50
C PRO A 35 -0.40 -0.52 17.05
N VAL A 36 -0.18 0.78 16.82
CA VAL A 36 -0.14 1.35 15.47
C VAL A 36 1.07 0.84 14.69
N ALA A 37 2.24 0.75 15.34
CA ALA A 37 3.44 0.17 14.76
C ALA A 37 3.21 -1.31 14.40
N ALA A 38 2.59 -2.10 15.28
CA ALA A 38 2.24 -3.49 15.04
C ALA A 38 1.33 -3.67 13.81
N LEU A 39 0.29 -2.83 13.68
CA LEU A 39 -0.60 -2.85 12.52
C LEU A 39 0.15 -2.59 11.20
N LYS A 40 1.05 -1.61 11.19
CA LYS A 40 1.85 -1.28 9.98
C LYS A 40 2.89 -2.36 9.68
N LEU A 41 3.48 -2.95 10.71
CA LEU A 41 4.43 -4.06 10.60
C LEU A 41 3.84 -5.24 9.84
N GLY A 42 2.62 -5.66 10.14
CA GLY A 42 1.95 -6.77 9.47
C GLY A 42 1.86 -6.59 7.95
N ALA A 43 1.57 -5.38 7.47
CA ALA A 43 1.50 -5.08 6.04
C ALA A 43 2.88 -5.17 5.35
N LEU A 44 3.95 -4.77 6.01
CA LEU A 44 5.33 -4.85 5.50
C LEU A 44 5.83 -6.30 5.43
N ILE A 45 5.52 -7.09 6.45
CA ILE A 45 5.82 -8.55 6.47
C ILE A 45 5.09 -9.24 5.31
N ALA A 46 3.80 -8.96 5.13
CA ALA A 46 3.00 -9.51 4.04
C ALA A 46 3.52 -9.11 2.65
N ALA A 47 4.22 -7.99 2.53
CA ALA A 47 4.90 -7.56 1.32
C ALA A 47 6.31 -8.18 1.14
N GLY A 48 6.75 -9.05 2.07
CA GLY A 48 8.04 -9.73 2.04
C GLY A 48 9.23 -8.85 2.42
N ALA A 49 9.00 -7.71 3.08
CA ALA A 49 10.08 -6.83 3.51
C ALA A 49 10.92 -7.47 4.63
N ARG A 50 12.21 -7.17 4.67
CA ARG A 50 13.06 -7.38 5.84
C ARG A 50 12.86 -6.22 6.80
N VAL A 51 12.08 -6.43 7.86
CA VAL A 51 11.72 -5.33 8.76
C VAL A 51 12.66 -5.28 9.95
N LEU A 52 13.11 -4.05 10.28
CA LEU A 52 13.73 -3.68 11.55
C LEU A 52 12.74 -2.81 12.33
N VAL A 53 12.36 -3.25 13.52
CA VAL A 53 11.62 -2.42 14.47
C VAL A 53 12.60 -1.75 15.42
N VAL A 54 12.43 -0.45 15.66
CA VAL A 54 13.27 0.33 16.58
C VAL A 54 12.37 1.02 17.59
N ALA A 55 12.46 0.60 18.83
CA ALA A 55 11.76 1.20 19.95
C ALA A 55 12.40 0.77 21.29
N PRO A 56 12.40 1.58 22.35
CA PRO A 56 12.84 1.14 23.68
C PRO A 56 12.02 -0.03 24.20
N ASP A 57 10.71 0.05 24.03
CA ASP A 57 9.74 -0.97 24.44
C ASP A 57 8.83 -1.34 23.26
N VAL A 58 8.48 -2.60 23.14
CA VAL A 58 7.58 -3.11 22.09
C VAL A 58 6.47 -3.96 22.68
N GLY A 59 5.30 -3.91 22.05
CA GLY A 59 4.17 -4.75 22.44
C GLY A 59 4.36 -6.21 22.03
N ALA A 60 3.64 -7.12 22.72
CA ALA A 60 3.73 -8.56 22.50
C ALA A 60 3.43 -9.01 21.03
N GLU A 61 2.68 -8.24 20.28
CA GLU A 61 2.42 -8.52 18.86
C GLU A 61 3.69 -8.38 18.02
N ILE A 62 4.50 -7.35 18.30
CA ILE A 62 5.75 -7.09 17.62
C ILE A 62 6.79 -8.15 18.02
N GLU A 63 6.88 -8.50 19.31
CA GLU A 63 7.76 -9.57 19.80
C GLU A 63 7.49 -10.91 19.09
N ARG A 64 6.22 -11.24 18.88
CA ARG A 64 5.82 -12.48 18.21
C ARG A 64 5.93 -12.46 16.70
N ALA A 65 6.18 -11.30 16.10
CA ALA A 65 6.22 -11.15 14.64
C ALA A 65 7.48 -11.77 13.97
N GLY A 66 8.48 -12.16 14.75
CA GLY A 66 9.69 -12.80 14.22
C GLY A 66 10.57 -11.90 13.37
N VAL A 67 10.54 -10.59 13.60
CA VAL A 67 11.36 -9.58 12.91
C VAL A 67 12.52 -9.13 13.78
N ALA A 68 13.52 -8.47 13.18
CA ALA A 68 14.61 -7.86 13.95
C ALA A 68 14.07 -6.69 14.78
N ILE A 69 14.44 -6.64 16.06
CA ILE A 69 14.05 -5.58 17.00
C ILE A 69 15.29 -4.97 17.63
N ALA A 70 15.39 -3.65 17.61
CA ALA A 70 16.38 -2.88 18.34
C ALA A 70 15.73 -2.20 19.54
N HIS A 71 15.90 -2.78 20.74
CA HIS A 71 15.34 -2.25 22.00
C HIS A 71 16.12 -1.02 22.49
N ARG A 72 15.94 0.08 21.79
CA ARG A 72 16.56 1.38 22.10
C ARG A 72 15.87 2.50 21.35
N ALA A 73 16.23 3.73 21.67
CA ALA A 73 15.81 4.89 20.90
C ALA A 73 16.33 4.84 19.46
N PHE A 74 15.57 5.46 18.54
CA PHE A 74 15.92 5.61 17.14
C PHE A 74 17.24 6.36 16.95
N ARG A 75 17.99 5.95 15.94
CA ARG A 75 19.20 6.62 15.44
C ARG A 75 19.11 6.79 13.92
N PRO A 76 19.60 7.91 13.34
CA PRO A 76 19.55 8.11 11.89
C PRO A 76 20.13 6.96 11.07
N ASP A 77 21.19 6.29 11.57
CA ASP A 77 21.84 5.15 10.90
C ASP A 77 20.94 3.90 10.82
N ASP A 78 19.86 3.86 11.58
CA ASP A 78 18.87 2.78 11.45
C ASP A 78 18.22 2.77 10.06
N LEU A 79 18.22 3.90 9.37
CA LEU A 79 17.65 4.06 8.03
C LEU A 79 18.63 3.70 6.90
N ASP A 80 19.89 3.38 7.20
CA ASP A 80 20.86 3.04 6.16
C ASP A 80 20.38 1.79 5.39
N ASP A 81 20.46 1.85 4.06
CA ASP A 81 19.96 0.82 3.12
C ASP A 81 18.45 0.52 3.21
N ALA A 82 17.68 1.33 3.92
CA ALA A 82 16.23 1.20 3.94
C ALA A 82 15.60 1.73 2.63
N TRP A 83 14.45 1.19 2.28
CA TRP A 83 13.63 1.64 1.17
C TRP A 83 12.49 2.55 1.61
N LEU A 84 12.00 2.31 2.81
CA LEU A 84 10.99 3.15 3.44
C LEU A 84 11.06 3.03 4.96
N VAL A 85 10.48 4.01 5.64
CA VAL A 85 10.30 4.00 7.09
C VAL A 85 8.87 4.35 7.48
N VAL A 86 8.39 3.68 8.52
CA VAL A 86 7.15 4.01 9.22
C VAL A 86 7.52 4.63 10.57
N ALA A 87 7.16 5.88 10.77
CA ALA A 87 7.31 6.61 12.03
C ALA A 87 5.97 6.55 12.78
N ALA A 88 5.90 5.68 13.80
CA ALA A 88 4.72 5.41 14.62
C ALA A 88 5.05 5.52 16.11
N ALA A 89 5.79 6.54 16.49
CA ALA A 89 6.22 6.88 17.82
C ALA A 89 5.59 8.21 18.29
N THR A 90 6.24 8.91 19.21
CA THR A 90 5.80 10.26 19.63
C THR A 90 6.03 11.28 18.49
N PRO A 91 5.30 12.40 18.48
CA PRO A 91 5.47 13.45 17.46
C PRO A 91 6.92 13.96 17.33
N GLU A 92 7.68 14.04 18.44
CA GLU A 92 9.07 14.46 18.45
C GLU A 92 9.97 13.45 17.73
N VAL A 93 9.77 12.16 18.03
CA VAL A 93 10.51 11.07 17.38
C VAL A 93 10.12 10.99 15.89
N ASN A 94 8.84 11.11 15.57
CA ASN A 94 8.37 11.08 14.18
C ASN A 94 9.00 12.19 13.35
N ARG A 95 9.11 13.43 13.88
CA ARG A 95 9.83 14.53 13.21
C ARG A 95 11.30 14.23 12.98
N THR A 96 11.96 13.63 13.98
CA THR A 96 13.38 13.24 13.86
C THR A 96 13.57 12.17 12.79
N VAL A 97 12.67 11.18 12.74
CA VAL A 97 12.68 10.13 11.71
C VAL A 97 12.44 10.73 10.32
N ALA A 98 11.46 11.63 10.18
CA ALA A 98 11.16 12.27 8.90
C ALA A 98 12.35 13.09 8.38
N ALA A 99 13.00 13.88 9.24
CA ALA A 99 14.20 14.64 8.88
C ALA A 99 15.36 13.72 8.43
N ALA A 100 15.57 12.60 9.14
CA ALA A 100 16.60 11.62 8.77
C ALA A 100 16.26 10.88 7.46
N ALA A 101 14.98 10.63 7.20
CA ALA A 101 14.50 10.03 5.96
C ALA A 101 14.68 10.96 4.76
N GLU A 102 14.36 12.25 4.91
CA GLU A 102 14.51 13.27 3.87
C GLU A 102 15.97 13.38 3.39
N THR A 103 16.94 13.42 4.30
CA THR A 103 18.37 13.47 3.94
C THR A 103 18.82 12.25 3.13
N ARG A 104 18.13 11.13 3.28
CA ARG A 104 18.39 9.86 2.57
C ARG A 104 17.50 9.65 1.37
N ARG A 105 16.58 10.56 1.08
CA ARG A 105 15.54 10.43 0.03
C ARG A 105 14.70 9.17 0.18
N LEU A 106 14.37 8.83 1.42
CA LEU A 106 13.53 7.68 1.76
C LEU A 106 12.07 8.10 1.86
N PHE A 107 11.17 7.21 1.44
CA PHE A 107 9.76 7.39 1.73
C PHE A 107 9.49 7.18 3.22
N VAL A 108 8.78 8.14 3.82
CA VAL A 108 8.36 8.09 5.23
C VAL A 108 6.84 8.14 5.34
N ASN A 109 6.28 7.15 6.04
CA ASN A 109 4.91 7.21 6.54
C ASN A 109 4.96 7.69 7.98
N ALA A 110 4.78 8.99 8.22
CA ALA A 110 4.60 9.54 9.55
C ALA A 110 3.13 9.40 9.96
N VAL A 111 2.87 8.60 10.99
CA VAL A 111 1.50 8.30 11.43
C VAL A 111 0.91 9.53 12.12
N ASP A 112 -0.30 9.90 11.72
CA ASP A 112 -1.05 11.07 12.19
C ASP A 112 -0.31 12.40 12.06
N ASP A 113 0.70 12.45 11.17
CA ASP A 113 1.53 13.63 10.95
C ASP A 113 1.73 13.88 9.42
N PRO A 114 0.69 14.29 8.69
CA PRO A 114 0.74 14.51 7.25
C PRO A 114 1.86 15.44 6.76
N PRO A 115 2.20 16.55 7.46
CA PRO A 115 3.29 17.42 7.04
C PRO A 115 4.67 16.76 6.98
N ASN A 116 4.88 15.72 7.80
CA ASN A 116 6.13 14.98 7.87
C ASN A 116 6.08 13.63 7.11
N ALA A 117 4.97 13.36 6.39
CA ALA A 117 4.80 12.15 5.59
C ALA A 117 5.08 12.41 4.10
N SER A 118 5.92 11.60 3.48
CA SER A 118 6.09 11.53 2.02
C SER A 118 5.44 10.29 1.40
N LEU A 119 4.84 9.43 2.21
CA LEU A 119 4.13 8.22 1.82
C LEU A 119 2.87 8.03 2.67
N TYR A 120 1.75 7.75 2.02
CA TYR A 120 0.51 7.37 2.69
C TYR A 120 0.25 5.87 2.52
N LEU A 121 0.04 5.18 3.63
CA LEU A 121 -0.40 3.78 3.66
C LEU A 121 -1.92 3.76 3.81
N GLY A 122 -2.61 3.77 2.69
CA GLY A 122 -4.08 3.82 2.62
C GLY A 122 -4.77 2.50 2.96
N GLY A 123 -6.09 2.47 2.75
CA GLY A 123 -6.88 1.24 2.81
C GLY A 123 -6.48 0.27 1.71
N VAL A 124 -6.37 -1.03 2.02
CA VAL A 124 -5.98 -2.06 1.04
C VAL A 124 -6.93 -3.24 1.13
N VAL A 125 -7.46 -3.67 -0.03
CA VAL A 125 -8.14 -4.96 -0.22
C VAL A 125 -7.24 -5.87 -1.04
N ARG A 126 -7.04 -7.10 -0.60
CA ARG A 126 -6.32 -8.15 -1.34
C ARG A 126 -7.21 -9.37 -1.47
N ARG A 127 -7.52 -9.74 -2.71
CA ARG A 127 -8.38 -10.90 -2.98
C ARG A 127 -8.01 -11.56 -4.30
N ALA A 128 -7.80 -12.87 -4.28
CA ALA A 128 -7.52 -13.68 -5.48
C ALA A 128 -6.43 -13.10 -6.40
N GLY A 129 -5.34 -12.55 -5.84
CA GLY A 129 -4.26 -11.95 -6.61
C GLY A 129 -4.49 -10.51 -7.08
N VAL A 130 -5.70 -9.96 -6.86
CA VAL A 130 -5.99 -8.54 -7.09
C VAL A 130 -5.70 -7.74 -5.82
N THR A 131 -5.05 -6.59 -5.98
CA THR A 131 -4.85 -5.63 -4.90
C THR A 131 -5.46 -4.30 -5.31
N LEU A 132 -6.34 -3.78 -4.46
CA LEU A 132 -6.88 -2.42 -4.54
C LEU A 132 -6.32 -1.60 -3.37
N ALA A 133 -5.89 -0.39 -3.65
CA ALA A 133 -5.43 0.54 -2.63
C ALA A 133 -6.13 1.90 -2.83
N PHE A 134 -6.55 2.52 -1.73
CA PHE A 134 -7.22 3.83 -1.75
C PHE A 134 -6.54 4.76 -0.77
N SER A 135 -6.40 6.00 -1.18
CA SER A 135 -5.94 7.08 -0.34
C SER A 135 -6.98 8.20 -0.33
N THR A 136 -7.10 8.86 0.79
CA THR A 136 -7.82 10.14 0.93
C THR A 136 -6.83 11.27 1.18
N ASP A 137 -5.57 11.08 0.76
CA ASP A 137 -4.44 12.01 0.94
C ASP A 137 -4.24 12.42 2.41
N GLY A 138 -4.50 11.47 3.32
CA GLY A 138 -4.46 11.71 4.76
C GLY A 138 -5.64 12.53 5.32
N LYS A 139 -6.55 13.01 4.48
CA LYS A 139 -7.64 13.93 4.87
C LYS A 139 -8.81 13.23 5.58
N ALA A 140 -9.07 11.96 5.27
CA ALA A 140 -10.23 11.24 5.80
C ALA A 140 -9.93 9.73 6.01
N PRO A 141 -9.12 9.35 7.01
CA PRO A 141 -8.74 7.94 7.23
C PRO A 141 -9.94 7.02 7.48
N ALA A 142 -10.96 7.49 8.19
CA ALA A 142 -12.19 6.74 8.45
C ALA A 142 -12.94 6.41 7.14
N LEU A 143 -13.01 7.35 6.19
CA LEU A 143 -13.61 7.11 4.89
C LEU A 143 -12.84 6.06 4.09
N ALA A 144 -11.50 6.09 4.13
CA ALA A 144 -10.68 5.05 3.50
C ALA A 144 -10.96 3.67 4.10
N GLY A 145 -11.22 3.58 5.41
CA GLY A 145 -11.67 2.35 6.09
C GLY A 145 -13.01 1.85 5.58
N LEU A 146 -14.02 2.72 5.50
CA LEU A 146 -15.36 2.38 4.99
C LEU A 146 -15.31 1.94 3.52
N LEU A 147 -14.55 2.62 2.67
CA LEU A 147 -14.37 2.24 1.27
C LEU A 147 -13.71 0.86 1.15
N ARG A 148 -12.71 0.57 1.99
CA ARG A 148 -12.08 -0.76 2.07
C ARG A 148 -13.12 -1.83 2.40
N GLU A 149 -13.94 -1.62 3.42
CA GLU A 149 -14.97 -2.58 3.85
C GLU A 149 -16.04 -2.79 2.76
N GLY A 150 -16.54 -1.70 2.19
CA GLY A 150 -17.55 -1.76 1.12
C GLY A 150 -17.04 -2.51 -0.11
N LEU A 151 -15.82 -2.21 -0.56
CA LEU A 151 -15.22 -2.89 -1.72
C LEU A 151 -14.87 -4.35 -1.41
N ASP A 152 -14.40 -4.65 -0.19
CA ASP A 152 -14.15 -6.03 0.21
C ASP A 152 -15.44 -6.88 0.22
N ALA A 153 -16.57 -6.28 0.60
CA ALA A 153 -17.87 -6.95 0.62
C ALA A 153 -18.44 -7.23 -0.79
N VAL A 154 -18.20 -6.33 -1.76
CA VAL A 154 -18.79 -6.46 -3.11
C VAL A 154 -17.89 -7.20 -4.11
N LEU A 155 -16.61 -7.42 -3.79
CA LEU A 155 -15.70 -8.13 -4.67
C LEU A 155 -15.92 -9.65 -4.60
N PRO A 156 -16.38 -10.32 -5.67
CA PRO A 156 -16.65 -11.75 -5.67
C PRO A 156 -15.33 -12.53 -5.73
N ALA A 157 -14.98 -13.24 -4.67
CA ALA A 157 -13.70 -13.95 -4.58
C ALA A 157 -13.55 -15.05 -5.64
N ALA A 158 -14.61 -15.85 -5.86
CA ALA A 158 -14.61 -16.95 -6.81
C ALA A 158 -14.45 -16.45 -8.25
N ASP A 159 -15.21 -15.42 -8.63
CA ASP A 159 -15.15 -14.84 -9.97
C ASP A 159 -13.79 -14.20 -10.23
N LEU A 160 -13.24 -13.43 -9.27
CA LEU A 160 -11.92 -12.84 -9.38
C LEU A 160 -10.83 -13.90 -9.59
N GLU A 161 -10.95 -15.04 -8.95
CA GLU A 161 -10.00 -16.14 -9.12
C GLU A 161 -10.08 -16.74 -10.53
N GLN A 162 -11.28 -16.92 -11.05
CA GLN A 162 -11.50 -17.36 -12.44
C GLN A 162 -10.97 -16.32 -13.45
N TRP A 163 -11.29 -15.04 -13.24
CA TRP A 163 -10.83 -13.95 -14.11
C TRP A 163 -9.31 -13.84 -14.12
N MET A 164 -8.67 -13.98 -12.99
CA MET A 164 -7.20 -13.94 -12.90
C MET A 164 -6.55 -15.11 -13.62
N ARG A 165 -7.09 -16.32 -13.48
CA ARG A 165 -6.61 -17.48 -14.23
C ARG A 165 -6.75 -17.29 -15.74
N GLU A 166 -7.93 -16.87 -16.20
CA GLU A 166 -8.19 -16.65 -17.63
C GLU A 166 -7.33 -15.51 -18.17
N ALA A 167 -7.20 -14.40 -17.47
CA ALA A 167 -6.35 -13.27 -17.87
C ALA A 167 -4.87 -13.67 -17.98
N ALA A 168 -4.37 -14.49 -17.05
CA ALA A 168 -3.00 -14.99 -17.10
C ALA A 168 -2.77 -15.92 -18.31
N ARG A 169 -3.73 -16.82 -18.60
CA ARG A 169 -3.71 -17.71 -19.76
C ARG A 169 -3.70 -16.91 -21.08
N GLN A 170 -4.61 -15.94 -21.22
CA GLN A 170 -4.69 -15.07 -22.38
C GLN A 170 -3.41 -14.26 -22.60
N ARG A 171 -2.85 -13.69 -21.53
CA ARG A 171 -1.60 -12.94 -21.60
C ARG A 171 -0.44 -13.79 -22.12
N GLN A 172 -0.36 -15.05 -21.71
CA GLN A 172 0.69 -15.97 -22.21
C GLN A 172 0.50 -16.24 -23.69
N GLN A 173 -0.73 -16.51 -24.13
CA GLN A 173 -1.05 -16.76 -25.54
C GLN A 173 -0.72 -15.55 -26.43
N TRP A 174 -1.15 -14.35 -25.98
CA TRP A 174 -0.87 -13.10 -26.74
C TRP A 174 0.62 -12.80 -26.90
N ARG A 175 1.45 -13.24 -25.99
CA ARG A 175 2.90 -13.10 -26.13
C ARG A 175 3.46 -14.03 -27.21
N ILE A 176 2.88 -15.21 -27.36
CA ILE A 176 3.27 -16.18 -28.37
C ILE A 176 2.80 -15.70 -29.77
N ASP A 177 1.55 -15.25 -29.82
CA ASP A 177 0.89 -14.88 -31.12
C ASP A 177 1.21 -13.43 -31.53
N GLY A 178 1.94 -12.67 -30.75
CA GLY A 178 2.29 -11.28 -31.05
C GLY A 178 1.11 -10.30 -31.08
N VAL A 179 0.02 -10.59 -30.33
CA VAL A 179 -1.21 -9.78 -30.33
C VAL A 179 -0.94 -8.35 -29.85
N PRO A 180 -1.33 -7.31 -30.64
CA PRO A 180 -1.15 -5.90 -30.27
C PRO A 180 -1.86 -5.52 -28.98
N MET A 181 -1.32 -4.53 -28.25
CA MET A 181 -1.91 -4.05 -26.98
C MET A 181 -3.34 -3.54 -27.15
N THR A 182 -3.65 -2.93 -28.26
CA THR A 182 -4.99 -2.39 -28.59
C THR A 182 -6.07 -3.46 -28.70
N GLU A 183 -5.71 -4.68 -29.05
CA GLU A 183 -6.64 -5.80 -29.24
C GLU A 183 -6.83 -6.63 -27.96
N ARG A 184 -5.91 -6.51 -26.98
CA ARG A 184 -5.92 -7.37 -25.78
C ARG A 184 -7.10 -7.13 -24.86
N ARG A 185 -7.54 -5.87 -24.71
CA ARG A 185 -8.67 -5.54 -23.82
C ARG A 185 -10.01 -6.09 -24.34
N PRO A 186 -10.39 -5.89 -25.62
CA PRO A 186 -11.59 -6.53 -26.18
C PRO A 186 -11.53 -8.06 -26.07
N ALA A 187 -10.41 -8.66 -26.49
CA ALA A 187 -10.24 -10.11 -26.44
C ALA A 187 -10.33 -10.70 -25.02
N LEU A 188 -9.84 -9.98 -24.00
CA LEU A 188 -10.03 -10.39 -22.62
C LEU A 188 -11.49 -10.34 -22.20
N LEU A 189 -12.19 -9.26 -22.53
CA LEU A 189 -13.60 -9.11 -22.19
C LEU A 189 -14.44 -10.25 -22.77
N ASP A 190 -14.20 -10.59 -24.06
CA ASP A 190 -14.88 -11.71 -24.72
C ASP A 190 -14.54 -13.06 -24.07
N ALA A 191 -13.29 -13.24 -23.65
CA ALA A 191 -12.89 -14.46 -22.94
C ALA A 191 -13.53 -14.59 -21.56
N LEU A 192 -13.67 -13.49 -20.82
CA LEU A 192 -14.34 -13.46 -19.53
C LEU A 192 -15.85 -13.70 -19.66
N ASN A 193 -16.50 -13.10 -20.66
CA ASN A 193 -17.94 -13.32 -20.92
C ASN A 193 -18.24 -14.79 -21.20
N ARG A 194 -17.39 -15.48 -21.94
CA ARG A 194 -17.53 -16.93 -22.20
C ARG A 194 -17.45 -17.82 -20.96
N LEU A 195 -16.88 -17.36 -19.86
CA LEU A 195 -16.93 -18.10 -18.60
C LEU A 195 -18.37 -18.27 -18.10
N TYR A 196 -19.18 -17.22 -18.22
CA TYR A 196 -20.59 -17.22 -17.76
C TYR A 196 -21.55 -17.90 -18.75
N GLU A 197 -21.19 -18.00 -20.05
CA GLU A 197 -22.01 -18.71 -21.04
C GLU A 197 -21.95 -20.24 -20.88
N ARG A 198 -20.87 -20.77 -20.29
CA ARG A 198 -20.68 -22.22 -20.07
C ARG A 198 -21.38 -22.76 -18.82
N GLU A 199 -21.85 -21.89 -17.94
CA GLU A 199 -22.53 -22.24 -16.69
C GLU A 199 -24.06 -22.21 -16.82
N ARG A 200 -24.59 -21.88 -18.01
CA ARG A 200 -26.02 -21.95 -18.39
C ARG A 200 -26.31 -23.19 -19.20
#